data_3ba42de950f639063b764558286da092
#
_entry.id   3ba42de950f639063b764558286da092
#
_cell.length_a   1.000
_cell.length_b   1.000
_cell.length_c   1.000
_cell.angle_alpha   90.00
_cell.angle_beta   90.00
_cell.angle_gamma   90.00
#
_symmetry.space_group_name_H-M   'P 1'
#
loop_
_entity.id
_entity.type
_entity.pdbx_description
1 polymer ?
#
loop_
_entity_poly.entity_id
_entity_poly.type
_entity_poly.pdbx_seq_one_letter_code
_entity_poly.pdbx_strand_id
1 'polypeptide(L)'
;ASAINKNPEAFQAALSSQWIFLSKYAKRLTKIDGEYPSVVALIGHVVQAYYSKKFTPFSDVTWKKKDLKTFRQKVDFTLDPAEILGTIYAGKFDEGKKTQDKTISKEIMAMVLGKVFSDLDYLSVNGVYDATKVGIENPVFGFSMDGIEKVLTNILADTSNPAYLIPGDAITANNIVDQVTKFEKNLPALAKPRVKYLFTSDQDLE
;
A
#
# COMPACT_ATOMS: atom_id res chain seq x y z
N ALA A 1 -21.31 -0.77 16.93
CA ALA A 1 -20.48 0.33 17.45
C ALA A 1 -19.92 0.04 18.86
N SER A 2 -20.72 -0.59 19.78
CA SER A 2 -20.26 -0.77 21.17
C SER A 2 -19.14 -1.79 21.37
N ALA A 3 -19.01 -2.82 20.52
CA ALA A 3 -17.99 -3.86 20.66
C ALA A 3 -16.59 -3.37 20.27
N ILE A 4 -16.49 -2.53 19.22
CA ILE A 4 -15.24 -1.94 18.78
C ILE A 4 -14.75 -0.89 19.78
N ASN A 5 -15.65 -0.07 20.29
CA ASN A 5 -15.31 0.95 21.29
C ASN A 5 -14.82 0.39 22.63
N LYS A 6 -15.17 -0.87 22.95
CA LYS A 6 -14.74 -1.53 24.19
C LYS A 6 -13.39 -2.22 24.12
N ASN A 7 -12.93 -2.54 22.91
CA ASN A 7 -11.65 -3.19 22.71
C ASN A 7 -10.88 -2.59 21.53
N PRO A 8 -10.58 -1.28 21.52
CA PRO A 8 -9.89 -0.63 20.41
C PRO A 8 -8.48 -1.18 20.21
N GLU A 9 -7.80 -1.58 21.27
CA GLU A 9 -6.45 -2.15 21.22
C GLU A 9 -6.43 -3.54 20.56
N ALA A 10 -7.40 -4.39 20.87
CA ALA A 10 -7.53 -5.70 20.23
C ALA A 10 -7.85 -5.57 18.74
N PHE A 11 -8.67 -4.60 18.35
CA PHE A 11 -8.96 -4.29 16.96
C PHE A 11 -7.73 -3.75 16.22
N GLN A 12 -7.00 -2.84 16.83
CA GLN A 12 -5.74 -2.33 16.28
C GLN A 12 -4.67 -3.43 16.20
N ALA A 13 -4.58 -4.31 17.19
CA ALA A 13 -3.67 -5.44 17.17
C ALA A 13 -4.02 -6.41 16.03
N ALA A 14 -5.31 -6.73 15.83
CA ALA A 14 -5.76 -7.56 14.71
C ALA A 14 -5.44 -6.91 13.36
N LEU A 15 -5.74 -5.60 13.19
CA LEU A 15 -5.37 -4.85 11.99
C LEU A 15 -3.86 -4.78 11.74
N SER A 16 -3.06 -4.81 12.80
CA SER A 16 -1.60 -4.75 12.68
C SER A 16 -0.94 -6.11 12.47
N SER A 17 -1.61 -7.20 12.82
CA SER A 17 -1.09 -8.57 12.73
C SER A 17 -1.38 -9.24 11.39
N GLN A 18 -2.44 -8.85 10.69
CA GLN A 18 -2.73 -9.38 9.36
C GLN A 18 -2.03 -8.56 8.28
N TRP A 19 -1.53 -9.26 7.29
CA TRP A 19 -0.63 -8.73 6.29
C TRP A 19 -1.37 -8.39 5.01
N ILE A 20 -1.35 -7.12 4.69
CA ILE A 20 -1.59 -6.60 3.36
C ILE A 20 -0.36 -6.94 2.51
N PHE A 21 -0.56 -7.29 1.24
CA PHE A 21 0.51 -7.67 0.30
C PHE A 21 1.74 -6.75 0.39
N LEU A 22 1.54 -5.44 0.33
CA LEU A 22 2.63 -4.47 0.41
C LEU A 22 3.40 -4.49 1.74
N SER A 23 2.76 -4.82 2.86
CA SER A 23 3.45 -4.83 4.16
C SER A 23 4.45 -5.96 4.30
N LYS A 24 4.32 -7.02 3.48
CA LYS A 24 5.30 -8.11 3.39
C LYS A 24 6.59 -7.67 2.70
N TYR A 25 6.49 -6.76 1.73
CA TYR A 25 7.60 -6.39 0.85
C TYR A 25 8.09 -4.97 1.07
N ALA A 26 7.29 -4.10 1.67
CA ALA A 26 7.62 -2.71 1.94
C ALA A 26 7.87 -2.45 3.44
N LYS A 27 8.74 -1.48 3.72
CA LYS A 27 8.99 -1.05 5.10
C LYS A 27 7.79 -0.27 5.63
N ARG A 28 7.19 -0.74 6.71
CA ARG A 28 6.11 -0.01 7.41
C ARG A 28 6.66 1.16 8.19
N LEU A 29 6.11 2.34 7.97
CA LEU A 29 6.33 3.54 8.76
C LEU A 29 5.11 3.77 9.65
N THR A 30 5.32 4.02 10.93
CA THR A 30 4.26 4.25 11.93
C THR A 30 4.29 5.68 12.43
N LYS A 31 3.19 6.15 13.04
CA LYS A 31 3.06 7.49 13.62
C LYS A 31 3.17 8.64 12.61
N ILE A 32 2.72 8.39 11.36
CA ILE A 32 2.64 9.41 10.32
C ILE A 32 1.18 9.79 10.17
N ASP A 33 0.87 11.06 10.25
CA ASP A 33 -0.44 11.63 9.95
C ASP A 33 -0.27 12.71 8.87
N GLY A 34 -0.97 12.55 7.75
CA GLY A 34 -0.89 13.46 6.62
C GLY A 34 0.19 13.09 5.60
N GLU A 35 1.29 13.80 5.58
CA GLU A 35 2.36 13.64 4.58
C GLU A 35 3.68 13.23 5.24
N TYR A 36 4.40 12.34 4.59
CA TYR A 36 5.75 11.96 4.97
C TYR A 36 6.74 12.34 3.86
N PRO A 37 7.63 13.31 4.08
CA PRO A 37 8.64 13.68 3.11
C PRO A 37 9.75 12.63 3.06
N SER A 38 9.88 11.96 1.94
CA SER A 38 11.04 11.10 1.64
C SER A 38 12.08 11.92 0.92
N VAL A 39 13.23 12.15 1.57
CA VAL A 39 14.31 12.99 1.04
C VAL A 39 15.50 12.12 0.70
N VAL A 40 16.07 12.34 -0.49
CA VAL A 40 17.31 11.70 -0.94
C VAL A 40 18.32 12.78 -1.31
N ALA A 41 19.52 12.67 -0.78
CA ALA A 41 20.64 13.50 -1.19
C ALA A 41 21.37 12.83 -2.37
N LEU A 42 21.48 13.53 -3.48
CA LEU A 42 22.28 13.13 -4.62
C LEU A 42 23.58 13.90 -4.58
N ILE A 43 24.68 13.16 -4.46
CA ILE A 43 26.04 13.72 -4.46
C ILE A 43 26.72 13.24 -5.74
N GLY A 44 27.20 14.17 -6.54
CA GLY A 44 28.00 13.87 -7.72
C GLY A 44 29.43 13.39 -7.37
N HIS A 45 30.31 13.47 -8.33
CA HIS A 45 31.72 13.15 -8.09
C HIS A 45 32.35 14.20 -7.18
N VAL A 46 33.02 13.77 -6.11
CA VAL A 46 33.64 14.67 -5.11
C VAL A 46 35.16 14.51 -5.02
N VAL A 47 35.69 13.42 -5.60
CA VAL A 47 37.13 13.16 -5.58
C VAL A 47 37.83 13.89 -6.73
N GLN A 48 38.82 14.70 -6.38
CA GLN A 48 39.63 15.44 -7.33
C GLN A 48 41.12 15.41 -6.94
N ALA A 49 42.00 15.77 -7.85
CA ALA A 49 43.45 15.88 -7.56
C ALA A 49 43.68 16.93 -6.49
N TYR A 50 44.63 16.64 -5.58
CA TYR A 50 44.96 17.55 -4.51
C TYR A 50 45.63 18.81 -5.06
N TYR A 51 45.11 19.98 -4.63
CA TYR A 51 45.72 21.28 -4.87
C TYR A 51 45.58 22.15 -3.64
N SER A 52 46.72 22.51 -3.02
CA SER A 52 46.74 23.14 -1.71
C SER A 52 46.41 24.65 -1.68
N LYS A 53 46.48 25.31 -2.83
CA LYS A 53 46.37 26.77 -2.88
C LYS A 53 44.98 27.33 -3.13
N LYS A 54 43.99 26.49 -3.44
CA LYS A 54 42.67 26.95 -3.78
C LYS A 54 41.62 25.88 -3.43
N PHE A 55 40.57 26.31 -2.74
CA PHE A 55 39.36 25.49 -2.57
C PHE A 55 38.53 25.53 -3.85
N THR A 56 38.34 24.37 -4.46
CA THR A 56 37.55 24.22 -5.68
C THR A 56 36.51 23.11 -5.45
N PRO A 57 35.25 23.46 -5.12
CA PRO A 57 34.21 22.43 -4.99
C PRO A 57 33.98 21.77 -6.36
N PHE A 58 33.93 20.45 -6.37
CA PHE A 58 33.74 19.69 -7.60
C PHE A 58 32.28 19.43 -7.92
N SER A 59 31.44 19.29 -6.89
CA SER A 59 30.02 19.02 -7.03
C SER A 59 29.22 19.55 -5.85
N ASP A 60 28.01 19.98 -6.11
CA ASP A 60 27.04 20.35 -5.08
C ASP A 60 26.16 19.14 -4.68
N VAL A 61 25.66 19.19 -3.45
CA VAL A 61 24.67 18.23 -2.97
C VAL A 61 23.28 18.67 -3.43
N THR A 62 22.63 17.87 -4.24
CA THR A 62 21.25 18.12 -4.65
C THR A 62 20.29 17.30 -3.80
N TRP A 63 19.34 17.98 -3.15
CA TRP A 63 18.29 17.33 -2.38
C TRP A 63 17.06 17.09 -3.25
N LYS A 64 16.61 15.83 -3.29
CA LYS A 64 15.38 15.46 -3.98
C LYS A 64 14.36 14.97 -2.97
N LYS A 65 13.16 15.55 -3.02
CA LYS A 65 12.07 15.27 -2.10
C LYS A 65 10.93 14.58 -2.85
N LYS A 66 10.34 13.55 -2.23
CA LYS A 66 9.06 12.95 -2.63
C LYS A 66 8.16 12.85 -1.41
N ASP A 67 6.93 13.31 -1.53
CA ASP A 67 5.96 13.26 -0.44
C ASP A 67 5.08 12.02 -0.58
N LEU A 68 5.06 11.20 0.45
CA LEU A 68 4.13 10.07 0.59
C LEU A 68 2.93 10.56 1.39
N LYS A 69 1.72 10.38 0.87
CA LYS A 69 0.47 10.78 1.51
C LYS A 69 -0.16 9.61 2.25
N THR A 70 -0.78 9.92 3.39
CA THR A 70 -1.59 8.98 4.15
C THR A 70 -3.06 9.33 3.99
N PHE A 71 -3.92 8.32 3.96
CA PHE A 71 -5.36 8.47 3.79
C PHE A 71 -6.10 7.84 4.97
N ARG A 72 -7.02 8.59 5.59
CA ARG A 72 -7.84 8.07 6.68
C ARG A 72 -8.97 7.22 6.09
N GLN A 73 -9.14 6.03 6.62
CA GLN A 73 -10.18 5.08 6.20
C GLN A 73 -11.26 4.98 7.28
N LYS A 74 -12.49 4.68 6.89
CA LYS A 74 -13.59 4.34 7.80
C LYS A 74 -14.32 3.10 7.28
N VAL A 75 -14.96 2.39 8.19
CA VAL A 75 -15.80 1.23 7.87
C VAL A 75 -17.17 1.50 8.47
N ASP A 76 -18.14 1.70 7.62
CA ASP A 76 -19.56 1.85 8.00
C ASP A 76 -20.32 0.66 7.41
N PHE A 77 -21.07 -0.07 8.22
CA PHE A 77 -21.97 -1.13 7.78
C PHE A 77 -23.23 -1.15 8.65
N THR A 78 -24.31 -1.52 8.03
CA THR A 78 -25.60 -1.77 8.71
C THR A 78 -25.82 -3.26 8.83
N LEU A 79 -26.48 -3.67 9.91
CA LEU A 79 -26.85 -5.05 10.16
C LEU A 79 -28.34 -5.06 10.54
N ASP A 80 -29.14 -5.78 9.78
CA ASP A 80 -30.53 -6.02 10.14
C ASP A 80 -30.63 -7.33 10.95
N PRO A 81 -31.01 -7.28 12.23
CA PRO A 81 -31.19 -8.46 13.04
C PRO A 81 -32.28 -9.43 12.49
N ALA A 82 -33.27 -8.90 11.79
CA ALA A 82 -34.36 -9.71 11.23
C ALA A 82 -33.85 -10.61 10.10
N GLU A 83 -32.91 -10.13 9.27
CA GLU A 83 -32.29 -10.92 8.22
C GLU A 83 -31.46 -12.07 8.80
N ILE A 84 -30.80 -11.85 9.93
CA ILE A 84 -29.97 -12.88 10.60
C ILE A 84 -30.85 -14.00 11.14
N LEU A 85 -32.00 -13.66 11.72
CA LEU A 85 -32.92 -14.66 12.30
C LEU A 85 -33.48 -15.65 11.26
N GLY A 86 -33.52 -15.24 9.99
CA GLY A 86 -33.91 -16.12 8.87
C GLY A 86 -32.80 -17.04 8.37
N THR A 87 -31.61 -17.01 8.94
CA THR A 87 -30.43 -17.76 8.47
C THR A 87 -30.01 -18.88 9.42
N ILE A 88 -28.97 -19.63 9.02
CA ILE A 88 -28.33 -20.66 9.85
C ILE A 88 -27.76 -20.12 11.16
N TYR A 89 -27.59 -18.81 11.29
CA TYR A 89 -27.11 -18.16 12.49
C TYR A 89 -28.20 -17.94 13.56
N ALA A 90 -29.47 -18.17 13.23
CA ALA A 90 -30.58 -18.04 14.18
C ALA A 90 -30.40 -18.89 15.44
N GLY A 91 -29.91 -20.13 15.26
CA GLY A 91 -29.67 -21.06 16.38
C GLY A 91 -28.51 -20.64 17.29
N LYS A 92 -27.68 -19.70 16.89
CA LYS A 92 -26.57 -19.15 17.69
C LYS A 92 -26.96 -17.86 18.41
N PHE A 93 -28.16 -17.36 18.16
CA PHE A 93 -28.67 -16.16 18.81
C PHE A 93 -29.31 -16.53 20.15
N ASP A 94 -28.68 -16.17 21.25
CA ASP A 94 -29.15 -16.35 22.61
C ASP A 94 -29.59 -15.00 23.18
N GLU A 95 -30.88 -14.82 23.35
CA GLU A 95 -31.48 -13.57 23.85
C GLU A 95 -31.07 -13.25 25.29
N GLY A 96 -30.81 -14.27 26.10
CA GLY A 96 -30.43 -14.11 27.52
C GLY A 96 -29.01 -13.58 27.74
N LYS A 97 -28.16 -13.62 26.74
CA LYS A 97 -26.78 -13.16 26.85
C LYS A 97 -26.60 -11.69 26.49
N LYS A 98 -25.65 -11.04 27.14
CA LYS A 98 -25.22 -9.68 26.75
C LYS A 98 -24.67 -9.72 25.33
N THR A 99 -24.86 -8.64 24.56
CA THR A 99 -24.40 -8.53 23.14
C THR A 99 -22.92 -8.85 22.98
N GLN A 100 -22.10 -8.62 23.99
CA GLN A 100 -20.65 -8.90 24.00
C GLN A 100 -20.30 -10.38 24.01
N ASP A 101 -21.19 -11.18 24.63
CA ASP A 101 -20.97 -12.62 24.84
C ASP A 101 -21.64 -13.48 23.75
N LYS A 102 -22.37 -12.83 22.82
CA LYS A 102 -23.07 -13.52 21.74
C LYS A 102 -22.06 -14.00 20.68
N THR A 103 -22.04 -15.28 20.42
CA THR A 103 -21.16 -15.91 19.42
C THR A 103 -21.33 -15.31 18.04
N ILE A 104 -22.58 -15.00 17.64
CA ILE A 104 -22.88 -14.39 16.35
C ILE A 104 -22.19 -13.03 16.14
N SER A 105 -22.09 -12.21 17.21
CA SER A 105 -21.40 -10.91 17.11
C SER A 105 -19.90 -11.07 16.83
N LYS A 106 -19.27 -12.13 17.36
CA LYS A 106 -17.86 -12.44 17.11
C LYS A 106 -17.64 -12.92 15.66
N GLU A 107 -18.53 -13.78 15.17
CA GLU A 107 -18.47 -14.27 13.78
C GLU A 107 -18.65 -13.16 12.75
N ILE A 108 -19.66 -12.29 12.95
CA ILE A 108 -19.88 -11.14 12.09
C ILE A 108 -18.66 -10.20 12.10
N MET A 109 -18.10 -9.94 13.30
CA MET A 109 -16.90 -9.11 13.42
C MET A 109 -15.71 -9.73 12.68
N ALA A 110 -15.53 -11.05 12.75
CA ALA A 110 -14.47 -11.75 12.02
C ALA A 110 -14.67 -11.64 10.49
N MET A 111 -15.91 -11.77 10.01
CA MET A 111 -16.23 -11.59 8.58
C MET A 111 -15.95 -10.17 8.11
N VAL A 112 -16.37 -9.16 8.87
CA VAL A 112 -16.12 -7.74 8.54
C VAL A 112 -14.62 -7.45 8.53
N LEU A 113 -13.86 -7.95 9.51
CA LEU A 113 -12.41 -7.82 9.52
C LEU A 113 -11.76 -8.47 8.31
N GLY A 114 -12.17 -9.70 7.96
CA GLY A 114 -11.67 -10.38 6.75
C GLY A 114 -11.91 -9.55 5.48
N LYS A 115 -13.09 -8.95 5.36
CA LYS A 115 -13.42 -8.07 4.22
C LYS A 115 -12.58 -6.79 4.23
N VAL A 116 -12.39 -6.16 5.39
CA VAL A 116 -11.54 -4.97 5.53
C VAL A 116 -10.12 -5.24 5.06
N PHE A 117 -9.55 -6.40 5.42
CA PHE A 117 -8.20 -6.76 4.96
C PHE A 117 -8.14 -6.99 3.46
N SER A 118 -9.10 -7.71 2.90
CA SER A 118 -9.19 -7.90 1.45
C SER A 118 -9.31 -6.58 0.70
N ASP A 119 -10.13 -5.65 1.20
CA ASP A 119 -10.32 -4.34 0.58
C ASP A 119 -9.05 -3.47 0.70
N LEU A 120 -8.37 -3.49 1.85
CA LEU A 120 -7.11 -2.78 2.03
C LEU A 120 -5.99 -3.35 1.16
N ASP A 121 -5.96 -4.66 0.97
CA ASP A 121 -4.99 -5.32 0.10
C ASP A 121 -5.18 -4.87 -1.35
N TYR A 122 -6.40 -4.94 -1.85
CA TYR A 122 -6.74 -4.42 -3.18
C TYR A 122 -6.40 -2.94 -3.34
N LEU A 123 -6.81 -2.09 -2.38
CA LEU A 123 -6.57 -0.64 -2.41
C LEU A 123 -5.08 -0.30 -2.34
N SER A 124 -4.29 -1.10 -1.63
CA SER A 124 -2.85 -0.88 -1.49
C SER A 124 -2.12 -0.97 -2.83
N VAL A 125 -2.65 -1.73 -3.78
CA VAL A 125 -2.10 -1.89 -5.13
C VAL A 125 -2.81 -0.99 -6.14
N ASN A 126 -4.16 -1.10 -6.24
CA ASN A 126 -4.96 -0.55 -7.33
C ASN A 126 -5.72 0.73 -6.97
N GLY A 127 -5.69 1.19 -5.72
CA GLY A 127 -6.44 2.35 -5.28
C GLY A 127 -6.05 3.64 -6.02
N VAL A 128 -7.03 4.50 -6.28
CA VAL A 128 -6.82 5.84 -6.84
C VAL A 128 -7.65 6.82 -6.02
N TYR A 129 -7.00 7.73 -5.31
CA TYR A 129 -7.72 8.71 -4.50
C TYR A 129 -8.45 9.74 -5.37
N ASP A 130 -9.76 9.88 -5.10
CA ASP A 130 -10.59 10.91 -5.73
C ASP A 130 -11.41 11.64 -4.66
N ALA A 131 -11.06 12.90 -4.40
CA ALA A 131 -11.74 13.72 -3.41
C ALA A 131 -13.24 13.92 -3.73
N THR A 132 -13.65 13.87 -4.98
CA THR A 132 -15.05 14.02 -5.38
C THR A 132 -15.92 12.83 -5.03
N LYS A 133 -15.30 11.68 -4.74
CA LYS A 133 -15.96 10.44 -4.32
C LYS A 133 -16.01 10.26 -2.81
N VAL A 134 -15.43 11.20 -2.05
CA VAL A 134 -15.43 11.15 -0.59
C VAL A 134 -16.68 11.81 -0.04
N GLY A 135 -17.42 11.12 0.85
CA GLY A 135 -18.59 11.67 1.52
C GLY A 135 -19.86 11.74 0.68
N ILE A 136 -19.90 11.09 -0.48
CA ILE A 136 -21.13 10.99 -1.30
C ILE A 136 -22.10 9.98 -0.70
N GLU A 137 -23.40 10.15 -1.01
CA GLU A 137 -24.48 9.30 -0.50
C GLU A 137 -24.32 7.82 -0.89
N ASN A 138 -23.85 7.56 -2.13
CA ASN A 138 -23.56 6.22 -2.62
C ASN A 138 -22.04 6.06 -2.81
N PRO A 139 -21.30 5.59 -1.78
CA PRO A 139 -19.85 5.47 -1.85
C PRO A 139 -19.42 4.45 -2.91
N VAL A 140 -18.39 4.79 -3.65
CA VAL A 140 -17.80 3.91 -4.67
C VAL A 140 -16.48 3.36 -4.14
N PHE A 141 -16.28 2.06 -4.26
CA PHE A 141 -15.04 1.39 -3.87
C PHE A 141 -13.89 1.73 -4.83
N GLY A 142 -12.66 1.77 -4.31
CA GLY A 142 -11.46 2.00 -5.11
C GLY A 142 -10.88 3.41 -5.02
N PHE A 143 -11.62 4.41 -4.50
CA PHE A 143 -11.25 5.83 -4.55
C PHE A 143 -10.82 6.43 -3.21
N SER A 144 -10.55 5.61 -2.20
CA SER A 144 -10.29 6.09 -0.84
C SER A 144 -8.82 6.36 -0.54
N MET A 145 -7.89 5.84 -1.34
CA MET A 145 -6.45 6.04 -1.18
C MET A 145 -5.71 5.78 -2.49
N ASP A 146 -4.49 6.34 -2.62
CA ASP A 146 -3.59 6.00 -3.72
C ASP A 146 -2.86 4.70 -3.42
N GLY A 147 -3.00 3.72 -4.30
CA GLY A 147 -2.24 2.48 -4.32
C GLY A 147 -0.86 2.66 -4.96
N ILE A 148 -0.05 1.59 -4.91
CA ILE A 148 1.32 1.62 -5.43
C ILE A 148 1.35 1.93 -6.94
N GLU A 149 0.41 1.43 -7.72
CA GLU A 149 0.32 1.67 -9.16
C GLU A 149 0.14 3.16 -9.48
N LYS A 150 -0.77 3.82 -8.76
CA LYS A 150 -0.97 5.28 -8.89
C LYS A 150 0.25 6.07 -8.47
N VAL A 151 0.89 5.68 -7.38
CA VAL A 151 2.11 6.33 -6.89
C VAL A 151 3.25 6.17 -7.90
N LEU A 152 3.44 4.99 -8.49
CA LEU A 152 4.45 4.75 -9.53
C LEU A 152 4.17 5.57 -10.79
N THR A 153 2.92 5.64 -11.23
CA THR A 153 2.52 6.47 -12.37
C THR A 153 2.86 7.95 -12.13
N ASN A 154 2.57 8.45 -10.94
CA ASN A 154 2.90 9.83 -10.57
C ASN A 154 4.43 10.07 -10.53
N ILE A 155 5.20 9.10 -10.04
CA ILE A 155 6.66 9.17 -10.01
C ILE A 155 7.26 9.17 -11.43
N LEU A 156 6.69 8.39 -12.34
CA LEU A 156 7.11 8.37 -13.75
C LEU A 156 6.80 9.68 -14.48
N ALA A 157 5.70 10.34 -14.12
CA ALA A 157 5.30 11.63 -14.68
C ALA A 157 6.10 12.82 -14.09
N ASP A 158 6.80 12.64 -12.98
CA ASP A 158 7.59 13.71 -12.34
C ASP A 158 8.90 13.96 -13.08
N THR A 159 8.91 14.98 -13.93
CA THR A 159 10.09 15.39 -14.71
C THR A 159 11.19 16.03 -13.88
N SER A 160 10.87 16.56 -12.69
CA SER A 160 11.83 17.22 -11.80
C SER A 160 12.66 16.24 -10.99
N ASN A 161 12.09 15.08 -10.70
CA ASN A 161 12.72 13.99 -9.95
C ASN A 161 12.26 12.63 -10.50
N PRO A 162 12.60 12.32 -11.77
CA PRO A 162 12.10 11.12 -12.43
C PRO A 162 12.61 9.85 -11.75
N ALA A 163 11.80 8.80 -11.79
CA ALA A 163 12.27 7.46 -11.47
C ALA A 163 13.23 6.94 -12.55
N TYR A 164 14.14 6.06 -12.17
CA TYR A 164 14.95 5.35 -13.15
C TYR A 164 14.05 4.34 -13.88
N LEU A 165 13.85 4.56 -15.16
CA LEU A 165 13.05 3.70 -16.02
C LEU A 165 13.99 2.79 -16.84
N ILE A 166 13.75 1.50 -16.78
CA ILE A 166 14.40 0.54 -17.69
C ILE A 166 13.41 0.29 -18.83
N PRO A 167 13.71 0.74 -20.05
CA PRO A 167 12.81 0.54 -21.17
C PRO A 167 12.69 -0.95 -21.51
N GLY A 168 11.47 -1.41 -21.74
CA GLY A 168 11.13 -2.76 -22.18
C GLY A 168 10.04 -2.69 -23.25
N ASP A 169 9.86 -3.79 -23.96
CA ASP A 169 8.75 -3.96 -24.89
C ASP A 169 7.50 -4.45 -24.15
N ALA A 170 6.34 -4.42 -24.79
CA ALA A 170 5.13 -5.00 -24.23
C ALA A 170 5.35 -6.49 -23.92
N ILE A 171 4.93 -6.91 -22.72
CA ILE A 171 5.03 -8.30 -22.28
C ILE A 171 3.94 -9.12 -22.96
N THR A 172 4.32 -10.26 -23.50
CA THR A 172 3.43 -11.27 -24.10
C THR A 172 3.84 -12.65 -23.60
N ALA A 173 2.95 -13.64 -23.67
CA ALA A 173 3.24 -15.01 -23.24
C ALA A 173 4.53 -15.60 -23.88
N ASN A 174 4.91 -15.14 -25.08
CA ASN A 174 6.05 -15.68 -25.81
C ASN A 174 7.37 -14.94 -25.52
N ASN A 175 7.35 -13.77 -24.89
CA ASN A 175 8.57 -12.95 -24.73
C ASN A 175 8.91 -12.59 -23.26
N ILE A 176 8.16 -13.08 -22.29
CA ILE A 176 8.33 -12.73 -20.88
C ILE A 176 9.76 -13.00 -20.38
N VAL A 177 10.32 -14.16 -20.70
CA VAL A 177 11.69 -14.56 -20.30
C VAL A 177 12.72 -13.61 -20.89
N ASP A 178 12.55 -13.24 -22.16
CA ASP A 178 13.44 -12.29 -22.83
C ASP A 178 13.34 -10.88 -22.22
N GLN A 179 12.13 -10.43 -21.86
CA GLN A 179 11.93 -9.14 -21.22
C GLN A 179 12.55 -9.11 -19.81
N VAL A 180 12.38 -10.16 -19.01
CA VAL A 180 13.01 -10.28 -17.69
C VAL A 180 14.55 -10.30 -17.84
N THR A 181 15.07 -11.01 -18.81
CA THR A 181 16.53 -11.05 -19.10
C THR A 181 17.05 -9.69 -19.55
N LYS A 182 16.33 -8.97 -20.41
CA LYS A 182 16.66 -7.61 -20.82
C LYS A 182 16.64 -6.65 -19.62
N PHE A 183 15.61 -6.74 -18.77
CA PHE A 183 15.50 -5.97 -17.55
C PHE A 183 16.73 -6.18 -16.64
N GLU A 184 17.09 -7.43 -16.37
CA GLU A 184 18.24 -7.75 -15.53
C GLU A 184 19.55 -7.20 -16.12
N LYS A 185 19.78 -7.35 -17.43
CA LYS A 185 21.00 -6.86 -18.10
C LYS A 185 21.09 -5.33 -18.06
N ASN A 186 19.98 -4.64 -18.17
CA ASN A 186 19.92 -3.17 -18.18
C ASN A 186 19.92 -2.55 -16.79
N LEU A 187 19.80 -3.35 -15.72
CA LEU A 187 19.95 -2.86 -14.35
C LEU A 187 21.37 -2.36 -14.10
N PRO A 188 21.54 -1.15 -13.54
CA PRO A 188 22.85 -0.68 -13.11
C PRO A 188 23.48 -1.64 -12.11
N ALA A 189 24.80 -1.84 -12.21
CA ALA A 189 25.54 -2.78 -11.34
C ALA A 189 25.31 -2.51 -9.84
N LEU A 190 25.16 -1.24 -9.44
CA LEU A 190 24.88 -0.85 -8.07
C LEU A 190 23.44 -1.13 -7.63
N ALA A 191 22.51 -1.28 -8.56
CA ALA A 191 21.10 -1.57 -8.28
C ALA A 191 20.84 -3.08 -8.18
N LYS A 192 21.55 -3.91 -8.94
CA LYS A 192 21.36 -5.38 -8.98
C LYS A 192 21.28 -6.04 -7.60
N PRO A 193 22.20 -5.82 -6.64
CA PRO A 193 22.14 -6.46 -5.35
C PRO A 193 21.00 -5.95 -4.44
N ARG A 194 20.34 -4.86 -4.83
CA ARG A 194 19.22 -4.27 -4.08
C ARG A 194 17.86 -4.78 -4.54
N VAL A 195 17.77 -5.29 -5.75
CA VAL A 195 16.53 -5.89 -6.30
C VAL A 195 16.38 -7.28 -5.71
N LYS A 196 15.36 -7.50 -4.89
CA LYS A 196 15.10 -8.77 -4.19
C LYS A 196 13.88 -9.50 -4.73
N TYR A 197 12.93 -8.78 -5.29
CA TYR A 197 11.64 -9.32 -5.72
C TYR A 197 11.28 -8.77 -7.08
N LEU A 198 10.73 -9.62 -7.91
CA LEU A 198 10.06 -9.30 -9.17
C LEU A 198 8.60 -9.71 -9.02
N PHE A 199 7.69 -8.79 -9.28
CA PHE A 199 6.26 -9.06 -9.27
C PHE A 199 5.76 -9.16 -10.70
N THR A 200 5.06 -10.25 -11.00
CA THR A 200 4.41 -10.50 -12.29
C THR A 200 2.95 -10.87 -12.03
N SER A 201 2.09 -10.76 -13.04
CA SER A 201 0.74 -11.27 -12.94
C SER A 201 0.73 -12.80 -13.10
N ASP A 202 -0.31 -13.47 -12.56
CA ASP A 202 -0.46 -14.91 -12.73
C ASP A 202 -0.65 -15.31 -14.21
N GLN A 203 -1.20 -14.41 -15.02
CA GLN A 203 -1.40 -14.61 -16.45
C GLN A 203 -0.08 -14.62 -17.24
N ASP A 204 0.99 -14.08 -16.68
CA ASP A 204 2.31 -14.04 -17.30
C ASP A 204 3.14 -15.29 -16.97
N LEU A 205 2.62 -16.20 -16.13
CA LEU A 205 3.32 -17.42 -15.68
C LEU A 205 2.78 -18.70 -16.32
N GLU A 206 1.66 -18.66 -17.05
CA GLU A 206 1.10 -19.77 -17.85
C GLU A 206 1.65 -19.74 -19.29
#